data_655c3ee27c5c0700e84b09cef2b81dc3
#
_entry.id   655c3ee27c5c0700e84b09cef2b81dc3
#
_cell.length_a   1.000
_cell.length_b   1.000
_cell.length_c   1.000
_cell.angle_alpha   90.00
_cell.angle_beta   90.00
_cell.angle_gamma   90.00
#
_symmetry.space_group_name_H-M   'P 1'
#
loop_
_entity.id
_entity.type
_entity.pdbx_description
1 polymer ?
#
loop_
_entity_poly.entity_id
_entity_poly.type
_entity_poly.pdbx_seq_one_letter_code
_entity_poly.pdbx_strand_id
1 'polypeptide(L)'
;MTSVENKQVKESKFSKVWQVILKGLKIFKAEFITYPLYIMAHPIKGFDEFKRDKKGKLWVAVTFMCFLIFLNIMEYQYTGFIISQVDITKLNSFKEIILIFAIVTVITFANWSVTTLFDGKGKVKEIFSMLGYCLFPLCWAKLGGLIFSNFLTQNEAALHGLIIGLGIFLMCYMGFFGFISIHEYGLFKSVLSILGTILAILIIAFIGILTFDLIQKMSGFVYTIYTEISLRYL
;
A
#
# COMPACT_ATOMS: atom_id res chain seq x y z
N MET A 1 -24.03 -53.45 1.92
CA MET A 1 -22.86 -52.91 2.64
C MET A 1 -22.21 -51.71 1.98
N THR A 2 -22.51 -51.35 0.76
CA THR A 2 -21.80 -50.31 -0.03
C THR A 2 -22.33 -48.84 0.15
N SER A 3 -23.56 -48.64 0.60
CA SER A 3 -24.13 -47.28 0.71
C SER A 3 -23.76 -46.54 2.03
N VAL A 4 -23.58 -47.28 3.10
CA VAL A 4 -23.22 -46.73 4.42
C VAL A 4 -21.74 -46.36 4.47
N GLU A 5 -20.88 -47.16 3.86
CA GLU A 5 -19.43 -46.94 3.78
C GLU A 5 -19.09 -45.70 2.91
N ASN A 6 -19.82 -45.49 1.80
CA ASN A 6 -19.69 -44.30 0.96
C ASN A 6 -20.15 -43.00 1.67
N LYS A 7 -21.14 -43.09 2.56
CA LYS A 7 -21.62 -41.95 3.32
C LYS A 7 -20.63 -41.51 4.41
N GLN A 8 -20.03 -42.47 5.13
CA GLN A 8 -19.00 -42.21 6.14
C GLN A 8 -17.70 -41.66 5.53
N VAL A 9 -17.27 -42.14 4.36
CA VAL A 9 -16.09 -41.62 3.65
C VAL A 9 -16.34 -40.23 3.13
N LYS A 10 -17.56 -39.91 2.68
CA LYS A 10 -17.95 -38.57 2.21
C LYS A 10 -18.04 -37.53 3.36
N GLU A 11 -18.55 -37.94 4.51
CA GLU A 11 -18.60 -37.09 5.72
C GLU A 11 -17.18 -36.86 6.29
N SER A 12 -16.31 -37.86 6.27
CA SER A 12 -14.90 -37.71 6.70
C SER A 12 -14.10 -36.78 5.78
N LYS A 13 -14.31 -36.84 4.45
CA LYS A 13 -13.67 -35.91 3.50
C LYS A 13 -14.20 -34.50 3.66
N PHE A 14 -15.48 -34.31 3.83
CA PHE A 14 -16.07 -32.98 4.05
C PHE A 14 -15.60 -32.35 5.35
N SER A 15 -15.51 -33.12 6.44
CA SER A 15 -15.00 -32.62 7.72
C SER A 15 -13.52 -32.20 7.63
N LYS A 16 -12.68 -32.94 6.90
CA LYS A 16 -11.29 -32.58 6.65
C LYS A 16 -11.16 -31.28 5.82
N VAL A 17 -11.93 -31.15 4.74
CA VAL A 17 -11.95 -29.92 3.92
C VAL A 17 -12.42 -28.73 4.77
N TRP A 18 -13.47 -28.91 5.58
CA TRP A 18 -13.96 -27.88 6.47
C TRP A 18 -12.94 -27.43 7.51
N GLN A 19 -12.20 -28.37 8.12
CA GLN A 19 -11.11 -28.05 9.05
C GLN A 19 -9.97 -27.27 8.37
N VAL A 20 -9.61 -27.60 7.12
CA VAL A 20 -8.60 -26.87 6.34
C VAL A 20 -9.07 -25.46 6.06
N ILE A 21 -10.33 -25.27 5.65
CA ILE A 21 -10.94 -23.96 5.42
C ILE A 21 -10.94 -23.13 6.73
N LEU A 22 -11.39 -23.71 7.84
CA LEU A 22 -11.39 -23.03 9.13
C LEU A 22 -9.98 -22.65 9.61
N LYS A 23 -8.99 -23.52 9.38
CA LYS A 23 -7.59 -23.22 9.67
C LYS A 23 -7.06 -22.08 8.78
N GLY A 24 -7.39 -22.11 7.49
CA GLY A 24 -7.07 -21.02 6.56
C GLY A 24 -7.68 -19.69 6.98
N LEU A 25 -8.95 -19.67 7.36
CA LEU A 25 -9.65 -18.47 7.85
C LEU A 25 -9.05 -17.93 9.15
N LYS A 26 -8.64 -18.81 10.08
CA LYS A 26 -7.96 -18.40 11.33
C LYS A 26 -6.60 -17.76 11.02
N ILE A 27 -5.82 -18.34 10.12
CA ILE A 27 -4.52 -17.77 9.69
C ILE A 27 -4.75 -16.43 8.99
N PHE A 28 -5.72 -16.36 8.08
CA PHE A 28 -6.07 -15.12 7.39
C PHE A 28 -6.46 -14.02 8.40
N LYS A 29 -7.37 -14.29 9.32
CA LYS A 29 -7.77 -13.34 10.37
C LYS A 29 -6.57 -12.90 11.22
N ALA A 30 -5.70 -13.83 11.59
CA ALA A 30 -4.52 -13.54 12.40
C ALA A 30 -3.54 -12.60 11.67
N GLU A 31 -3.28 -12.84 10.39
CA GLU A 31 -2.28 -12.10 9.61
C GLU A 31 -2.80 -10.79 9.03
N PHE A 32 -4.07 -10.73 8.63
CA PHE A 32 -4.64 -9.54 7.97
C PHE A 32 -5.41 -8.60 8.89
N ILE A 33 -5.85 -9.07 10.04
CA ILE A 33 -6.64 -8.25 10.97
C ILE A 33 -5.94 -8.13 12.31
N THR A 34 -5.68 -9.28 12.98
CA THR A 34 -5.21 -9.26 14.36
C THR A 34 -3.81 -8.67 14.49
N TYR A 35 -2.88 -9.08 13.63
CA TYR A 35 -1.50 -8.61 13.70
C TYR A 35 -1.33 -7.14 13.28
N PRO A 36 -1.91 -6.63 12.18
CA PRO A 36 -1.86 -5.21 11.85
C PRO A 36 -2.54 -4.32 12.92
N LEU A 37 -3.66 -4.78 13.49
CA LEU A 37 -4.33 -4.09 14.60
C LEU A 37 -3.45 -4.04 15.85
N TYR A 38 -2.74 -5.12 16.15
CA TYR A 38 -1.77 -5.17 17.25
C TYR A 38 -0.62 -4.18 17.02
N ILE A 39 -0.07 -4.11 15.79
CA ILE A 39 0.96 -3.12 15.43
C ILE A 39 0.41 -1.70 15.62
N MET A 40 -0.82 -1.43 15.19
CA MET A 40 -1.45 -0.11 15.34
C MET A 40 -1.61 0.31 16.80
N ALA A 41 -1.97 -0.63 17.68
CA ALA A 41 -2.13 -0.37 19.12
C ALA A 41 -0.78 -0.30 19.87
N HIS A 42 0.22 -1.06 19.45
CA HIS A 42 1.53 -1.16 20.09
C HIS A 42 2.65 -1.05 19.05
N PRO A 43 2.86 0.12 18.42
CA PRO A 43 3.67 0.24 17.21
C PRO A 43 5.14 -0.13 17.46
N ILE A 44 5.75 0.30 18.56
CA ILE A 44 7.15 -0.01 18.86
C ILE A 44 7.36 -1.52 19.02
N LYS A 45 6.58 -2.17 19.87
CA LYS A 45 6.69 -3.62 20.11
C LYS A 45 6.30 -4.42 18.85
N GLY A 46 5.23 -4.01 18.19
CA GLY A 46 4.73 -4.68 16.97
C GLY A 46 5.73 -4.67 15.84
N PHE A 47 6.39 -3.53 15.58
CA PHE A 47 7.43 -3.46 14.55
C PHE A 47 8.78 -4.06 15.01
N ASP A 48 9.06 -4.13 16.28
CA ASP A 48 10.22 -4.88 16.79
C ASP A 48 10.06 -6.39 16.53
N GLU A 49 8.89 -6.95 16.86
CA GLU A 49 8.54 -8.34 16.54
C GLU A 49 8.47 -8.59 15.04
N PHE A 50 7.99 -7.59 14.26
CA PHE A 50 7.96 -7.63 12.80
C PHE A 50 9.34 -7.91 12.21
N LYS A 51 10.37 -7.25 12.72
CA LYS A 51 11.75 -7.40 12.26
C LYS A 51 12.43 -8.61 12.89
N ARG A 52 12.45 -8.72 14.21
CA ARG A 52 13.20 -9.75 14.97
C ARG A 52 12.62 -11.14 14.80
N ASP A 53 11.30 -11.27 14.96
CA ASP A 53 10.60 -12.55 14.87
C ASP A 53 10.20 -12.90 13.42
N LYS A 54 10.55 -12.03 12.44
CA LYS A 54 10.18 -12.18 11.03
C LYS A 54 8.68 -12.36 10.81
N LYS A 55 7.87 -11.75 11.69
CA LYS A 55 6.40 -11.79 11.55
C LYS A 55 5.89 -10.95 10.38
N GLY A 56 6.70 -9.98 9.92
CA GLY A 56 6.43 -9.17 8.75
C GLY A 56 6.52 -9.97 7.46
N LYS A 57 5.38 -10.16 6.78
CA LYS A 57 5.30 -10.93 5.54
C LYS A 57 5.11 -10.00 4.34
N LEU A 58 5.99 -10.13 3.35
CA LEU A 58 5.94 -9.31 2.13
C LEU A 58 4.60 -9.47 1.38
N TRP A 59 4.08 -10.69 1.31
CA TRP A 59 2.82 -10.93 0.60
C TRP A 59 1.62 -10.24 1.25
N VAL A 60 1.59 -10.11 2.59
CA VAL A 60 0.55 -9.36 3.31
C VAL A 60 0.66 -7.86 2.99
N ALA A 61 1.88 -7.31 2.95
CA ALA A 61 2.13 -5.93 2.57
C ALA A 61 1.62 -5.64 1.14
N VAL A 62 1.96 -6.51 0.18
CA VAL A 62 1.48 -6.40 -1.22
C VAL A 62 -0.03 -6.52 -1.28
N THR A 63 -0.65 -7.39 -0.49
CA THR A 63 -2.12 -7.50 -0.44
C THR A 63 -2.78 -6.21 0.06
N PHE A 64 -2.21 -5.52 1.07
CA PHE A 64 -2.74 -4.20 1.48
C PHE A 64 -2.59 -3.14 0.40
N MET A 65 -1.50 -3.14 -0.37
CA MET A 65 -1.35 -2.26 -1.53
C MET A 65 -2.42 -2.55 -2.59
N CYS A 66 -2.61 -3.83 -2.96
CA CYS A 66 -3.65 -4.23 -3.89
C CYS A 66 -5.06 -3.88 -3.39
N PHE A 67 -5.29 -4.05 -2.09
CA PHE A 67 -6.58 -3.70 -1.48
C PHE A 67 -6.82 -2.18 -1.52
N LEU A 68 -5.80 -1.37 -1.24
CA LEU A 68 -5.89 0.09 -1.36
C LEU A 68 -6.17 0.53 -2.80
N ILE A 69 -5.50 -0.09 -3.80
CA ILE A 69 -5.77 0.16 -5.22
C ILE A 69 -7.22 -0.17 -5.56
N PHE A 70 -7.69 -1.33 -5.12
CA PHE A 70 -9.08 -1.75 -5.32
C PHE A 70 -10.05 -0.74 -4.71
N LEU A 71 -9.81 -0.27 -3.49
CA LEU A 71 -10.65 0.75 -2.84
C LEU A 71 -10.61 2.08 -3.58
N ASN A 72 -9.45 2.53 -4.07
CA ASN A 72 -9.36 3.74 -4.89
C ASN A 72 -10.22 3.62 -6.15
N ILE A 73 -10.17 2.49 -6.86
CA ILE A 73 -11.01 2.25 -8.03
C ILE A 73 -12.50 2.23 -7.67
N MET A 74 -12.84 1.62 -6.53
CA MET A 74 -14.22 1.59 -6.03
C MET A 74 -14.76 2.98 -5.67
N GLU A 75 -13.91 3.87 -5.14
CA GLU A 75 -14.29 5.25 -4.83
C GLU A 75 -14.83 6.00 -6.06
N TYR A 76 -14.27 5.79 -7.24
CA TYR A 76 -14.75 6.42 -8.48
C TYR A 76 -16.17 6.00 -8.85
N GLN A 77 -16.57 4.78 -8.50
CA GLN A 77 -17.84 4.20 -8.94
C GLN A 77 -18.94 4.23 -7.86
N TYR A 78 -18.54 4.08 -6.61
CA TYR A 78 -19.47 3.83 -5.50
C TYR A 78 -19.51 4.92 -4.43
N THR A 79 -18.75 6.01 -4.59
CA THR A 79 -18.88 7.16 -3.68
C THR A 79 -20.21 7.85 -3.90
N GLY A 80 -20.92 8.14 -2.81
CA GLY A 80 -22.22 8.80 -2.84
C GLY A 80 -22.19 10.10 -3.65
N PHE A 81 -23.19 10.32 -4.50
CA PHE A 81 -23.28 11.44 -5.45
C PHE A 81 -23.05 12.81 -4.82
N ILE A 82 -23.49 12.99 -3.57
CA ILE A 82 -23.35 14.26 -2.84
C ILE A 82 -21.91 14.58 -2.48
N ILE A 83 -21.11 13.53 -2.21
CA ILE A 83 -19.69 13.66 -1.77
C ILE A 83 -18.73 13.51 -2.94
N SER A 84 -19.16 12.78 -3.98
CA SER A 84 -18.33 12.51 -5.17
C SER A 84 -18.07 13.80 -5.95
N GLN A 85 -16.84 14.28 -5.88
CA GLN A 85 -16.31 15.32 -6.77
C GLN A 85 -15.51 14.73 -7.93
N VAL A 86 -15.54 13.40 -8.08
CA VAL A 86 -14.67 12.67 -9.00
C VAL A 86 -15.42 12.35 -10.28
N ASP A 87 -14.84 12.74 -11.40
CA ASP A 87 -15.34 12.45 -12.74
C ASP A 87 -14.96 11.00 -13.12
N ILE A 88 -15.94 10.12 -13.26
CA ILE A 88 -15.77 8.71 -13.60
C ILE A 88 -15.01 8.54 -14.93
N THR A 89 -15.15 9.49 -15.85
CA THR A 89 -14.49 9.45 -17.16
C THR A 89 -12.96 9.56 -17.06
N LYS A 90 -12.44 10.07 -15.94
CA LYS A 90 -11.00 10.22 -15.66
C LYS A 90 -10.37 9.00 -14.96
N LEU A 91 -11.15 7.94 -14.68
CA LEU A 91 -10.63 6.73 -14.09
C LEU A 91 -9.64 6.04 -15.04
N ASN A 92 -8.42 5.91 -14.58
CA ASN A 92 -7.39 5.10 -15.22
C ASN A 92 -6.81 4.11 -14.20
N SER A 93 -7.33 2.89 -14.22
CA SER A 93 -6.93 1.83 -13.28
C SER A 93 -5.43 1.53 -13.32
N PHE A 94 -4.80 1.60 -14.50
CA PHE A 94 -3.34 1.43 -14.63
C PHE A 94 -2.57 2.54 -13.91
N LYS A 95 -3.07 3.78 -13.98
CA LYS A 95 -2.48 4.92 -13.26
C LYS A 95 -2.52 4.68 -11.75
N GLU A 96 -3.64 4.21 -11.21
CA GLU A 96 -3.79 3.92 -9.78
C GLU A 96 -2.83 2.83 -9.31
N ILE A 97 -2.69 1.75 -10.09
CA ILE A 97 -1.75 0.66 -9.81
C ILE A 97 -0.32 1.18 -9.78
N ILE A 98 0.11 1.86 -10.86
CA ILE A 98 1.46 2.38 -10.96
C ILE A 98 1.76 3.39 -9.85
N LEU A 99 0.82 4.29 -9.55
CA LEU A 99 1.00 5.35 -8.57
C LEU A 99 1.29 4.78 -7.17
N ILE A 100 0.47 3.85 -6.68
CA ILE A 100 0.63 3.30 -5.33
C ILE A 100 1.94 2.50 -5.21
N PHE A 101 2.22 1.62 -6.18
CA PHE A 101 3.48 0.87 -6.18
C PHE A 101 4.70 1.78 -6.33
N ALA A 102 4.63 2.80 -7.20
CA ALA A 102 5.71 3.76 -7.39
C ALA A 102 5.98 4.56 -6.11
N ILE A 103 4.95 5.09 -5.45
CA ILE A 103 5.10 5.85 -4.20
C ILE A 103 5.78 4.99 -3.13
N VAL A 104 5.27 3.78 -2.86
CA VAL A 104 5.85 2.90 -1.84
C VAL A 104 7.30 2.52 -2.19
N THR A 105 7.57 2.26 -3.47
CA THR A 105 8.90 1.91 -3.96
C THR A 105 9.87 3.09 -3.82
N VAL A 106 9.47 4.29 -4.22
CA VAL A 106 10.30 5.51 -4.11
C VAL A 106 10.60 5.82 -2.64
N ILE A 107 9.60 5.77 -1.76
CA ILE A 107 9.81 5.96 -0.32
C ILE A 107 10.78 4.91 0.24
N THR A 108 10.63 3.65 -0.18
CA THR A 108 11.51 2.55 0.26
C THR A 108 12.96 2.81 -0.14
N PHE A 109 13.23 3.13 -1.40
CA PHE A 109 14.58 3.38 -1.88
C PHE A 109 15.18 4.67 -1.33
N ALA A 110 14.38 5.74 -1.23
CA ALA A 110 14.80 7.00 -0.63
C ALA A 110 15.20 6.81 0.83
N ASN A 111 14.35 6.14 1.61
CA ASN A 111 14.63 5.86 3.01
C ASN A 111 15.85 4.95 3.17
N TRP A 112 15.95 3.88 2.39
CA TRP A 112 17.10 2.98 2.43
C TRP A 112 18.40 3.70 2.09
N SER A 113 18.42 4.56 1.07
CA SER A 113 19.61 5.35 0.68
C SER A 113 20.06 6.27 1.81
N VAL A 114 19.14 7.02 2.41
CA VAL A 114 19.44 7.94 3.52
C VAL A 114 19.91 7.18 4.76
N THR A 115 19.19 6.11 5.12
CA THR A 115 19.52 5.35 6.33
C THR A 115 20.83 4.57 6.22
N THR A 116 21.26 4.22 5.02
CA THR A 116 22.60 3.67 4.79
C THR A 116 23.71 4.65 5.19
N LEU A 117 23.48 5.97 5.05
CA LEU A 117 24.43 7.01 5.49
C LEU A 117 24.41 7.20 7.03
N PHE A 118 23.32 6.81 7.69
CA PHE A 118 23.13 6.95 9.13
C PHE A 118 23.27 5.65 9.93
N ASP A 119 23.95 4.62 9.38
CA ASP A 119 24.11 3.29 9.98
C ASP A 119 22.77 2.60 10.30
N GLY A 120 21.76 2.78 9.45
CA GLY A 120 20.47 2.13 9.61
C GLY A 120 20.54 0.63 9.35
N LYS A 121 19.86 -0.15 10.18
CA LYS A 121 19.88 -1.61 10.10
C LYS A 121 18.75 -2.20 9.23
N GLY A 122 17.85 -1.36 8.70
CA GLY A 122 16.72 -1.76 7.89
C GLY A 122 17.12 -2.22 6.49
N LYS A 123 16.62 -3.38 6.08
CA LYS A 123 16.77 -3.88 4.71
C LYS A 123 15.64 -3.35 3.83
N VAL A 124 15.90 -3.17 2.52
CA VAL A 124 14.89 -2.72 1.54
C VAL A 124 13.58 -3.51 1.66
N LYS A 125 13.67 -4.85 1.76
CA LYS A 125 12.50 -5.72 1.90
C LYS A 125 11.71 -5.45 3.20
N GLU A 126 12.40 -5.16 4.29
CA GLU A 126 11.77 -4.87 5.59
C GLU A 126 11.05 -3.52 5.56
N ILE A 127 11.70 -2.49 4.97
CA ILE A 127 11.13 -1.15 4.80
C ILE A 127 9.89 -1.22 3.90
N PHE A 128 9.99 -1.90 2.75
CA PHE A 128 8.88 -2.07 1.82
C PHE A 128 7.68 -2.79 2.48
N SER A 129 7.97 -3.88 3.19
CA SER A 129 6.93 -4.63 3.91
C SER A 129 6.30 -3.78 5.02
N MET A 130 7.08 -3.04 5.78
CA MET A 130 6.61 -2.16 6.84
C MET A 130 5.67 -1.08 6.28
N LEU A 131 6.05 -0.42 5.18
CA LEU A 131 5.21 0.59 4.53
C LEU A 131 3.87 -0.01 4.07
N GLY A 132 3.87 -1.24 3.53
CA GLY A 132 2.64 -1.93 3.18
C GLY A 132 1.72 -2.18 4.38
N TYR A 133 2.26 -2.55 5.54
CA TYR A 133 1.47 -2.70 6.77
C TYR A 133 0.95 -1.36 7.30
N CYS A 134 1.66 -0.26 7.09
CA CYS A 134 1.20 1.08 7.45
C CYS A 134 -0.06 1.51 6.68
N LEU A 135 -0.34 0.92 5.52
CA LEU A 135 -1.55 1.19 4.75
C LEU A 135 -2.83 0.61 5.38
N PHE A 136 -2.69 -0.30 6.35
CA PHE A 136 -3.83 -0.98 6.99
C PHE A 136 -4.90 -0.03 7.52
N PRO A 137 -4.62 0.98 8.38
CA PRO A 137 -5.65 1.89 8.87
C PRO A 137 -6.28 2.73 7.75
N LEU A 138 -5.52 3.11 6.74
CA LEU A 138 -6.04 3.85 5.59
C LEU A 138 -7.01 2.99 4.77
N CYS A 139 -6.72 1.72 4.56
CA CYS A 139 -7.64 0.79 3.88
C CYS A 139 -8.98 0.70 4.61
N TRP A 140 -8.97 0.57 5.93
CA TRP A 140 -10.21 0.52 6.71
C TRP A 140 -10.95 1.85 6.74
N ALA A 141 -10.23 2.98 6.82
CA ALA A 141 -10.82 4.31 6.74
C ALA A 141 -11.49 4.55 5.38
N LYS A 142 -10.84 4.17 4.28
CA LYS A 142 -11.41 4.27 2.93
C LYS A 142 -12.62 3.37 2.74
N LEU A 143 -12.56 2.12 3.20
CA LEU A 143 -13.71 1.22 3.17
C LEU A 143 -14.89 1.80 3.97
N GLY A 144 -14.65 2.27 5.18
CA GLY A 144 -15.65 2.96 5.99
C GLY A 144 -16.19 4.21 5.31
N GLY A 145 -15.29 5.09 4.83
CA GLY A 145 -15.65 6.31 4.11
C GLY A 145 -16.52 6.03 2.88
N LEU A 146 -16.19 5.00 2.09
CA LEU A 146 -16.96 4.59 0.94
C LEU A 146 -18.39 4.15 1.32
N ILE A 147 -18.53 3.34 2.37
CA ILE A 147 -19.84 2.89 2.85
C ILE A 147 -20.66 4.09 3.39
N PHE A 148 -20.05 4.90 4.27
CA PHE A 148 -20.71 6.05 4.87
C PHE A 148 -21.06 7.13 3.85
N SER A 149 -20.27 7.31 2.78
CA SER A 149 -20.52 8.33 1.74
C SER A 149 -21.93 8.24 1.13
N ASN A 150 -22.52 7.05 1.10
CA ASN A 150 -23.84 6.82 0.52
C ASN A 150 -25.01 7.19 1.47
N PHE A 151 -24.71 7.40 2.75
CA PHE A 151 -25.71 7.77 3.76
C PHE A 151 -25.60 9.20 4.23
N LEU A 152 -24.47 9.89 3.92
CA LEU A 152 -24.21 11.22 4.37
C LEU A 152 -24.94 12.28 3.55
N THR A 153 -25.44 13.30 4.23
CA THR A 153 -25.98 14.52 3.60
C THR A 153 -24.86 15.53 3.33
N GLN A 154 -25.18 16.58 2.56
CA GLN A 154 -24.19 17.62 2.21
C GLN A 154 -23.62 18.34 3.45
N ASN A 155 -24.44 18.51 4.50
CA ASN A 155 -24.00 19.11 5.76
C ASN A 155 -23.03 18.22 6.55
N GLU A 156 -23.05 16.92 6.29
CA GLU A 156 -22.23 15.91 6.97
C GLU A 156 -20.98 15.49 6.16
N ALA A 157 -20.74 16.11 5.01
CA ALA A 157 -19.58 15.82 4.16
C ALA A 157 -18.26 15.94 4.93
N ALA A 158 -18.19 16.82 5.94
CA ALA A 158 -17.02 16.94 6.82
C ALA A 158 -16.70 15.65 7.59
N LEU A 159 -17.69 14.82 7.93
CA LEU A 159 -17.48 13.52 8.59
C LEU A 159 -16.73 12.54 7.68
N HIS A 160 -17.05 12.53 6.38
CA HIS A 160 -16.28 11.72 5.41
C HIS A 160 -14.80 12.12 5.40
N GLY A 161 -14.53 13.42 5.31
CA GLY A 161 -13.16 13.94 5.39
C GLY A 161 -12.44 13.58 6.69
N LEU A 162 -13.15 13.60 7.81
CA LEU A 162 -12.61 13.23 9.12
C LEU A 162 -12.25 11.74 9.17
N ILE A 163 -13.07 10.84 8.65
CA ILE A 163 -12.79 9.39 8.59
C ILE A 163 -11.51 9.13 7.79
N ILE A 164 -11.41 9.72 6.60
CA ILE A 164 -10.23 9.55 5.75
C ILE A 164 -9.00 10.19 6.40
N GLY A 165 -9.15 11.40 6.96
CA GLY A 165 -8.08 12.10 7.68
C GLY A 165 -7.54 11.31 8.87
N LEU A 166 -8.40 10.65 9.63
CA LEU A 166 -8.00 9.76 10.72
C LEU A 166 -7.22 8.55 10.20
N GLY A 167 -7.64 7.97 9.07
CA GLY A 167 -6.91 6.88 8.42
C GLY A 167 -5.50 7.30 8.00
N ILE A 168 -5.36 8.49 7.40
CA ILE A 168 -4.05 9.05 7.01
C ILE A 168 -3.19 9.33 8.25
N PHE A 169 -3.76 9.91 9.30
CA PHE A 169 -3.05 10.17 10.55
C PHE A 169 -2.50 8.87 11.16
N LEU A 170 -3.32 7.83 11.26
CA LEU A 170 -2.89 6.53 11.79
C LEU A 170 -1.84 5.85 10.89
N MET A 171 -1.94 6.00 9.58
CA MET A 171 -0.93 5.54 8.62
C MET A 171 0.42 6.22 8.88
N CYS A 172 0.44 7.55 9.01
CA CYS A 172 1.65 8.32 9.31
C CYS A 172 2.22 7.97 10.69
N TYR A 173 1.35 7.80 11.69
CA TYR A 173 1.71 7.35 13.03
C TYR A 173 2.43 5.98 13.00
N MET A 174 1.85 4.99 12.32
CA MET A 174 2.48 3.69 12.15
C MET A 174 3.81 3.79 11.38
N GLY A 175 3.87 4.61 10.32
CA GLY A 175 5.08 4.84 9.54
C GLY A 175 6.22 5.43 10.38
N PHE A 176 5.92 6.42 11.22
CA PHE A 176 6.90 7.04 12.10
C PHE A 176 7.53 6.02 13.07
N PHE A 177 6.72 5.28 13.79
CA PHE A 177 7.22 4.25 14.71
C PHE A 177 7.83 3.05 13.99
N GLY A 178 7.34 2.73 12.79
CA GLY A 178 7.90 1.71 11.92
C GLY A 178 9.35 2.03 11.55
N PHE A 179 9.65 3.26 11.14
CA PHE A 179 11.02 3.69 10.84
C PHE A 179 11.93 3.61 12.07
N ILE A 180 11.45 4.02 13.25
CA ILE A 180 12.20 3.92 14.51
C ILE A 180 12.62 2.46 14.77
N SER A 181 11.66 1.54 14.73
CA SER A 181 11.88 0.13 15.07
C SER A 181 12.69 -0.60 14.00
N ILE A 182 12.42 -0.37 12.71
CA ILE A 182 13.14 -1.04 11.61
C ILE A 182 14.63 -0.65 11.59
N HIS A 183 14.94 0.63 11.84
CA HIS A 183 16.34 1.09 11.83
C HIS A 183 17.00 1.03 13.20
N GLU A 184 16.25 0.72 14.27
CA GLU A 184 16.72 0.70 15.66
C GLU A 184 17.33 2.05 16.09
N TYR A 185 16.69 3.14 15.65
CA TYR A 185 17.14 4.50 15.94
C TYR A 185 16.53 5.05 17.24
N GLY A 186 17.23 5.97 17.88
CA GLY A 186 16.62 6.87 18.87
C GLY A 186 15.71 7.90 18.17
N LEU A 187 14.83 8.54 18.94
CA LEU A 187 13.82 9.50 18.41
C LEU A 187 14.45 10.59 17.54
N PHE A 188 15.51 11.25 18.01
CA PHE A 188 16.17 12.34 17.28
C PHE A 188 16.75 11.89 15.93
N LYS A 189 17.45 10.76 15.92
CA LYS A 189 18.04 10.18 14.69
C LYS A 189 16.95 9.75 13.69
N SER A 190 15.81 9.27 14.19
CA SER A 190 14.66 8.92 13.35
C SER A 190 14.02 10.13 12.69
N VAL A 191 13.82 11.22 13.41
CA VAL A 191 13.29 12.47 12.82
C VAL A 191 14.22 12.99 11.74
N LEU A 192 15.54 13.01 12.00
CA LEU A 192 16.53 13.44 11.02
C LEU A 192 16.53 12.54 9.78
N SER A 193 16.42 11.23 9.97
CA SER A 193 16.32 10.25 8.88
C SER A 193 15.05 10.44 8.05
N ILE A 194 13.92 10.74 8.66
CA ILE A 194 12.66 11.00 7.94
C ILE A 194 12.76 12.29 7.13
N LEU A 195 13.32 13.37 7.70
CA LEU A 195 13.57 14.62 6.97
C LEU A 195 14.51 14.40 5.79
N GLY A 196 15.59 13.64 6.00
CA GLY A 196 16.51 13.22 4.92
C GLY A 196 15.79 12.39 3.85
N THR A 197 14.89 11.49 4.23
CA THR A 197 14.09 10.69 3.30
C THR A 197 13.18 11.57 2.44
N ILE A 198 12.52 12.58 3.03
CA ILE A 198 11.70 13.54 2.28
C ILE A 198 12.56 14.29 1.25
N LEU A 199 13.74 14.76 1.66
CA LEU A 199 14.68 15.42 0.74
C LEU A 199 15.13 14.48 -0.38
N ALA A 200 15.44 13.23 -0.06
CA ALA A 200 15.83 12.23 -1.06
C ALA A 200 14.69 11.93 -2.05
N ILE A 201 13.42 11.88 -1.59
CA ILE A 201 12.25 11.72 -2.47
C ILE A 201 12.17 12.89 -3.46
N LEU A 202 12.37 14.13 -2.99
CA LEU A 202 12.34 15.32 -3.85
C LEU A 202 13.45 15.26 -4.92
N ILE A 203 14.66 14.84 -4.54
CA ILE A 203 15.79 14.67 -5.48
C ILE A 203 15.48 13.57 -6.49
N ILE A 204 14.99 12.41 -6.05
CA ILE A 204 14.62 11.30 -6.95
C ILE A 204 13.53 11.73 -7.93
N ALA A 205 12.50 12.44 -7.44
CA ALA A 205 11.42 12.95 -8.28
C ALA A 205 11.95 13.96 -9.32
N PHE A 206 12.81 14.88 -8.91
CA PHE A 206 13.42 15.85 -9.81
C PHE A 206 14.24 15.18 -10.92
N ILE A 207 15.14 14.25 -10.56
CA ILE A 207 15.92 13.47 -11.53
C ILE A 207 14.99 12.66 -12.46
N GLY A 208 13.94 12.07 -11.91
CA GLY A 208 12.94 11.32 -12.68
C GLY A 208 12.25 12.17 -13.73
N ILE A 209 11.84 13.38 -13.37
CA ILE A 209 11.21 14.34 -14.30
C ILE A 209 12.20 14.75 -15.41
N LEU A 210 13.45 15.08 -15.06
CA LEU A 210 14.48 15.42 -16.04
C LEU A 210 14.78 14.28 -17.01
N THR A 211 14.87 13.05 -16.47
CA THR A 211 15.09 11.85 -17.29
C THR A 211 13.94 11.60 -18.25
N PHE A 212 12.71 11.77 -17.80
CA PHE A 212 11.51 11.63 -18.63
C PHE A 212 11.48 12.66 -19.75
N ASP A 213 11.76 13.94 -19.45
CA ASP A 213 11.85 15.03 -20.44
C ASP A 213 12.93 14.73 -21.50
N LEU A 214 14.10 14.23 -21.07
CA LEU A 214 15.16 13.83 -21.99
C LEU A 214 14.73 12.71 -22.94
N ILE A 215 14.10 11.65 -22.40
CA ILE A 215 13.59 10.54 -23.20
C ILE A 215 12.54 11.03 -24.20
N GLN A 216 11.66 11.92 -23.79
CA GLN A 216 10.62 12.48 -24.66
C GLN A 216 11.23 13.29 -25.82
N LYS A 217 12.25 14.12 -25.54
CA LYS A 217 12.96 14.88 -26.56
C LYS A 217 13.71 13.97 -27.53
N MET A 218 14.38 12.94 -27.04
CA MET A 218 15.05 11.95 -27.87
C MET A 218 14.06 11.20 -28.79
N SER A 219 12.93 10.79 -28.25
CA SER A 219 11.88 10.10 -29.02
C SER A 219 11.32 11.01 -30.11
N GLY A 220 11.08 12.29 -29.80
CA GLY A 220 10.64 13.29 -30.77
C GLY A 220 11.67 13.49 -31.89
N PHE A 221 12.95 13.58 -31.56
CA PHE A 221 14.03 13.71 -32.54
C PHE A 221 14.08 12.51 -33.50
N VAL A 222 14.04 11.29 -32.98
CA VAL A 222 14.01 10.04 -33.77
C VAL A 222 12.80 10.02 -34.69
N TYR A 223 11.63 10.42 -34.19
CA TYR A 223 10.40 10.51 -34.99
C TYR A 223 10.52 11.52 -36.14
N THR A 224 11.11 12.69 -35.88
CA THR A 224 11.35 13.71 -36.92
C THR A 224 12.26 13.19 -38.01
N ILE A 225 13.40 12.55 -37.67
CA ILE A 225 14.30 11.93 -38.63
C ILE A 225 13.58 10.87 -39.47
N TYR A 226 12.81 9.99 -38.82
CA TYR A 226 12.04 8.95 -39.50
C TYR A 226 11.07 9.55 -40.52
N THR A 227 10.36 10.61 -40.17
CA THR A 227 9.40 11.29 -41.02
C THR A 227 10.10 11.97 -42.20
N GLU A 228 11.24 12.65 -42.01
CA GLU A 228 12.01 13.27 -43.06
C GLU A 228 12.56 12.25 -44.10
N ILE A 229 13.08 11.13 -43.61
CA ILE A 229 13.56 10.04 -44.45
C ILE A 229 12.40 9.44 -45.26
N SER A 230 11.26 9.18 -44.60
CA SER A 230 10.08 8.62 -45.25
C SER A 230 9.55 9.54 -46.38
N LEU A 231 9.54 10.86 -46.15
CA LEU A 231 9.10 11.84 -47.17
C LEU A 231 10.09 12.01 -48.32
N ARG A 232 11.38 11.65 -48.16
CA ARG A 232 12.36 11.75 -49.24
C ARG A 232 12.40 10.52 -50.15
N TYR A 233 11.99 9.37 -49.64
CA TYR A 233 12.11 8.10 -50.37
C TYR A 233 10.78 7.50 -50.79
N LEU A 234 9.64 8.15 -50.45
CA LEU A 234 8.30 7.90 -50.96
C LEU A 234 7.87 9.02 -51.86
#